data_64478104c18c829e4716fe3d628de9e6
#
_entry.id   64478104c18c829e4716fe3d628de9e6
#
_cell.length_a   1.000
_cell.length_b   1.000
_cell.length_c   1.000
_cell.angle_alpha   90.00
_cell.angle_beta   90.00
_cell.angle_gamma   90.00
#
_symmetry.space_group_name_H-M   'P 1'
#
loop_
_entity.id
_entity.type
_entity.pdbx_description
1 polymer ?
#
loop_
_entity_poly.entity_id
_entity_poly.type
_entity_poly.pdbx_seq_one_letter_code
_entity_poly.pdbx_strand_id
1 'polypeptide(L)'
;RKEKDPEKSTEIKDKMEPFYEEMGKITDRFIATHIDSYVTAGQLRYKVSSMTYPEAQAVFDRLSERVKKSKLGQEVYQEIQKLKNGSPGSPAAIFSKKDIDGEMFSLADLRGKYVIIDFWASWCVPCRKSNPHLKELYRKYKDQGLEVVCVSDDDPDEAKWRTAVKKDDIGMFHHVLRGLKFDGKDFDRSEDISELYGIHSLPTKILIDKEGMIIGRYGGGGESHEKMDEKLKEVFGN
;
A
#
# COMPACT_ATOMS: atom_id res chain seq x y z
N ARG A 1 -14.83 5.49 25.70
CA ARG A 1 -13.83 5.87 24.67
C ARG A 1 -14.26 7.19 24.09
N LYS A 2 -13.54 8.29 24.38
CA LYS A 2 -13.80 9.59 23.74
C LYS A 2 -13.50 9.44 22.25
N GLU A 3 -14.48 9.76 21.42
CA GLU A 3 -14.32 9.88 19.97
C GLU A 3 -13.16 10.83 19.70
N LYS A 4 -12.11 10.33 19.01
CA LYS A 4 -10.97 11.16 18.66
C LYS A 4 -11.41 12.08 17.53
N ASP A 5 -11.36 13.39 17.77
CA ASP A 5 -11.58 14.41 16.76
C ASP A 5 -10.54 14.24 15.63
N PRO A 6 -10.96 13.92 14.40
CA PRO A 6 -10.03 13.66 13.29
C PRO A 6 -9.19 14.88 12.91
N GLU A 7 -9.75 16.10 13.03
CA GLU A 7 -9.03 17.33 12.71
C GLU A 7 -7.93 17.60 13.73
N LYS A 8 -8.23 17.40 15.01
CA LYS A 8 -7.26 17.54 16.09
C LYS A 8 -6.14 16.49 16.02
N SER A 9 -6.48 15.28 15.54
CA SER A 9 -5.49 14.23 15.28
C SER A 9 -4.53 14.59 14.13
N THR A 10 -5.05 15.25 13.09
CA THR A 10 -4.26 15.72 11.95
C THR A 10 -3.34 16.87 12.39
N GLU A 11 -3.84 17.85 13.13
CA GLU A 11 -3.03 18.96 13.65
C GLU A 11 -1.88 18.47 14.54
N ILE A 12 -2.11 17.44 15.37
CA ILE A 12 -1.05 16.85 16.20
C ILE A 12 0.00 16.16 15.31
N LYS A 13 -0.42 15.42 14.27
CA LYS A 13 0.50 14.80 13.33
C LYS A 13 1.38 15.84 12.64
N ASP A 14 0.80 16.91 12.14
CA ASP A 14 1.55 17.98 11.46
C ASP A 14 2.59 18.62 12.39
N LYS A 15 2.26 18.81 13.67
CA LYS A 15 3.22 19.29 14.68
C LYS A 15 4.32 18.29 14.99
N MET A 16 4.06 17.01 14.82
CA MET A 16 5.05 15.92 15.05
C MET A 16 5.94 15.67 13.85
N GLU A 17 5.54 16.10 12.65
CA GLU A 17 6.25 15.83 11.38
C GLU A 17 7.75 16.18 11.46
N PRO A 18 8.19 17.38 11.92
CA PRO A 18 9.61 17.72 12.00
C PRO A 18 10.42 16.76 12.89
N PHE A 19 9.79 16.22 13.94
CA PHE A 19 10.45 15.25 14.84
C PHE A 19 10.61 13.90 14.17
N TYR A 20 9.60 13.47 13.39
CA TYR A 20 9.69 12.22 12.62
C TYR A 20 10.73 12.31 11.51
N GLU A 21 10.83 13.45 10.83
CA GLU A 21 11.89 13.70 9.83
C GLU A 21 13.29 13.62 10.45
N GLU A 22 13.50 14.25 11.61
CA GLU A 22 14.80 14.23 12.28
C GLU A 22 15.14 12.81 12.80
N MET A 23 14.17 12.11 13.38
CA MET A 23 14.34 10.69 13.76
C MET A 23 14.68 9.83 12.54
N GLY A 24 14.06 10.09 11.40
CA GLY A 24 14.36 9.42 10.13
C GLY A 24 15.82 9.61 9.73
N LYS A 25 16.32 10.85 9.73
CA LYS A 25 17.71 11.18 9.41
C LYS A 25 18.72 10.51 10.36
N ILE A 26 18.41 10.47 11.66
CA ILE A 26 19.24 9.79 12.66
C ILE A 26 19.28 8.29 12.39
N THR A 27 18.13 7.69 12.11
CA THR A 27 18.01 6.26 11.77
C THR A 27 18.80 5.92 10.50
N ASP A 28 18.70 6.75 9.45
CA ASP A 28 19.43 6.58 8.20
C ASP A 28 20.94 6.62 8.42
N ARG A 29 21.43 7.58 9.19
CA ARG A 29 22.83 7.70 9.55
C ARG A 29 23.30 6.47 10.34
N PHE A 30 22.50 6.01 11.30
CA PHE A 30 22.82 4.82 12.08
C PHE A 30 22.92 3.58 11.20
N ILE A 31 21.94 3.33 10.35
CA ILE A 31 21.93 2.21 9.39
C ILE A 31 23.16 2.28 8.47
N ALA A 32 23.48 3.47 7.95
CA ALA A 32 24.61 3.65 7.03
C ALA A 32 25.99 3.35 7.67
N THR A 33 26.12 3.60 8.96
CA THR A 33 27.42 3.51 9.68
C THR A 33 27.59 2.25 10.53
N HIS A 34 26.51 1.48 10.78
CA HIS A 34 26.52 0.32 11.68
C HIS A 34 25.97 -0.94 11.00
N ILE A 35 26.45 -1.23 9.78
CA ILE A 35 25.97 -2.36 8.95
C ILE A 35 26.20 -3.75 9.58
N ASP A 36 27.05 -3.88 10.58
CA ASP A 36 27.29 -5.12 11.33
C ASP A 36 26.55 -5.18 12.69
N SER A 37 25.57 -4.31 12.89
CA SER A 37 24.77 -4.28 14.13
C SER A 37 23.43 -4.99 13.96
N TYR A 38 23.02 -5.81 14.93
CA TYR A 38 21.67 -6.35 14.99
C TYR A 38 20.61 -5.25 15.18
N VAL A 39 20.98 -4.12 15.80
CA VAL A 39 20.10 -2.95 15.91
C VAL A 39 19.77 -2.39 14.52
N THR A 40 20.74 -2.40 13.59
CA THR A 40 20.53 -2.00 12.20
C THR A 40 19.46 -2.85 11.52
N ALA A 41 19.49 -4.18 11.68
CA ALA A 41 18.43 -5.04 11.15
C ALA A 41 17.06 -4.71 11.79
N GLY A 42 17.04 -4.47 13.11
CA GLY A 42 15.80 -4.05 13.80
C GLY A 42 15.23 -2.74 13.27
N GLN A 43 16.07 -1.72 13.05
CA GLN A 43 15.65 -0.44 12.48
C GLN A 43 15.20 -0.58 11.02
N LEU A 44 15.95 -1.33 10.21
CA LEU A 44 15.63 -1.56 8.81
C LEU A 44 14.28 -2.26 8.65
N ARG A 45 13.93 -3.21 9.51
CA ARG A 45 12.64 -3.90 9.50
C ARG A 45 11.46 -2.93 9.51
N TYR A 46 11.51 -1.89 10.34
CA TYR A 46 10.46 -0.87 10.38
C TYR A 46 10.54 0.09 9.18
N LYS A 47 11.75 0.37 8.72
CA LYS A 47 11.97 1.32 7.64
C LYS A 47 11.60 0.77 6.26
N VAL A 48 11.66 -0.54 6.04
CA VAL A 48 11.30 -1.20 4.77
C VAL A 48 9.92 -0.74 4.26
N SER A 49 8.96 -0.51 5.16
CA SER A 49 7.61 -0.06 4.82
C SER A 49 7.55 1.31 4.11
N SER A 50 8.59 2.14 4.26
CA SER A 50 8.70 3.48 3.65
C SER A 50 9.73 3.55 2.51
N MET A 51 10.31 2.41 2.13
CA MET A 51 11.33 2.31 1.08
C MET A 51 10.75 1.69 -0.20
N THR A 52 11.37 2.01 -1.34
CA THR A 52 11.20 1.22 -2.56
C THR A 52 11.93 -0.12 -2.43
N TYR A 53 11.51 -1.12 -3.20
CA TYR A 53 12.20 -2.43 -3.19
C TYR A 53 13.71 -2.32 -3.51
N PRO A 54 14.15 -1.57 -4.56
CA PRO A 54 15.58 -1.44 -4.83
C PRO A 54 16.38 -0.79 -3.69
N GLU A 55 15.82 0.22 -3.03
CA GLU A 55 16.46 0.86 -1.88
C GLU A 55 16.60 -0.09 -0.70
N ALA A 56 15.52 -0.79 -0.34
CA ALA A 56 15.52 -1.75 0.75
C ALA A 56 16.50 -2.90 0.49
N GLN A 57 16.52 -3.44 -0.74
CA GLN A 57 17.44 -4.49 -1.15
C GLN A 57 18.90 -4.01 -1.08
N ALA A 58 19.19 -2.82 -1.58
CA ALA A 58 20.55 -2.26 -1.56
C ALA A 58 21.08 -2.07 -0.12
N VAL A 59 20.24 -1.66 0.82
CA VAL A 59 20.64 -1.57 2.23
C VAL A 59 20.86 -2.96 2.83
N PHE A 60 19.97 -3.91 2.56
CA PHE A 60 20.09 -5.28 3.05
C PHE A 60 21.36 -5.96 2.54
N ASP A 61 21.72 -5.79 1.28
CA ASP A 61 22.90 -6.39 0.68
C ASP A 61 24.19 -5.95 1.35
N ARG A 62 24.24 -4.73 1.91
CA ARG A 62 25.38 -4.19 2.66
C ARG A 62 25.51 -4.74 4.07
N LEU A 63 24.45 -5.34 4.65
CA LEU A 63 24.54 -5.94 5.98
C LEU A 63 25.57 -7.08 5.98
N SER A 64 26.27 -7.26 7.12
CA SER A 64 27.18 -8.39 7.27
C SER A 64 26.45 -9.72 7.24
N GLU A 65 27.13 -10.78 6.80
CA GLU A 65 26.57 -12.13 6.75
C GLU A 65 26.06 -12.62 8.12
N ARG A 66 26.71 -12.19 9.20
CA ARG A 66 26.28 -12.48 10.56
C ARG A 66 24.90 -11.86 10.85
N VAL A 67 24.69 -10.61 10.44
CA VAL A 67 23.40 -9.89 10.63
C VAL A 67 22.33 -10.47 9.73
N LYS A 68 22.61 -10.72 8.43
CA LYS A 68 21.68 -11.34 7.48
C LYS A 68 21.15 -12.69 7.97
N LYS A 69 22.02 -13.53 8.54
CA LYS A 69 21.66 -14.86 9.05
C LYS A 69 20.95 -14.83 10.41
N SER A 70 20.89 -13.71 11.09
CA SER A 70 20.17 -13.57 12.35
C SER A 70 18.65 -13.63 12.15
N LYS A 71 17.88 -13.89 13.22
CA LYS A 71 16.43 -13.85 13.18
C LYS A 71 15.89 -12.52 12.62
N LEU A 72 16.43 -11.38 13.12
CA LEU A 72 16.04 -10.06 12.62
C LEU A 72 16.41 -9.86 11.15
N GLY A 73 17.59 -10.31 10.71
CA GLY A 73 17.98 -10.25 9.30
C GLY A 73 17.04 -11.04 8.38
N GLN A 74 16.65 -12.24 8.83
CA GLN A 74 15.69 -13.05 8.08
C GLN A 74 14.28 -12.41 8.04
N GLU A 75 13.83 -11.80 9.13
CA GLU A 75 12.57 -11.04 9.15
C GLU A 75 12.62 -9.85 8.17
N VAL A 76 13.72 -9.09 8.15
CA VAL A 76 13.93 -8.02 7.15
C VAL A 76 13.89 -8.55 5.73
N TYR A 77 14.56 -9.67 5.46
CA TYR A 77 14.54 -10.28 4.14
C TYR A 77 13.13 -10.65 3.69
N GLN A 78 12.31 -11.23 4.57
CA GLN A 78 10.91 -11.56 4.27
C GLN A 78 10.08 -10.31 3.94
N GLU A 79 10.25 -9.22 4.71
CA GLU A 79 9.55 -7.96 4.43
C GLU A 79 9.98 -7.36 3.07
N ILE A 80 11.27 -7.45 2.71
CA ILE A 80 11.76 -7.02 1.39
C ILE A 80 11.16 -7.89 0.27
N GLN A 81 11.01 -9.20 0.47
CA GLN A 81 10.36 -10.05 -0.54
C GLN A 81 8.87 -9.71 -0.73
N LYS A 82 8.14 -9.39 0.35
CA LYS A 82 6.76 -8.90 0.25
C LYS A 82 6.70 -7.58 -0.52
N LEU A 83 7.60 -6.64 -0.21
CA LEU A 83 7.69 -5.37 -0.93
C LEU A 83 7.98 -5.58 -2.42
N LYS A 84 8.85 -6.53 -2.76
CA LYS A 84 9.14 -6.91 -4.15
C LYS A 84 7.87 -7.32 -4.90
N ASN A 85 7.02 -8.15 -4.28
CA ASN A 85 5.79 -8.64 -4.90
C ASN A 85 4.81 -7.51 -5.26
N GLY A 86 4.86 -6.38 -4.54
CA GLY A 86 4.06 -5.18 -4.81
C GLY A 86 4.81 -4.09 -5.58
N SER A 87 5.95 -4.39 -6.20
CA SER A 87 6.81 -3.41 -6.86
C SER A 87 6.77 -3.52 -8.39
N PRO A 88 7.06 -2.43 -9.12
CA PRO A 88 7.14 -2.45 -10.59
C PRO A 88 8.07 -3.54 -11.11
N GLY A 89 7.65 -4.20 -12.19
CA GLY A 89 8.34 -5.33 -12.80
C GLY A 89 7.95 -6.71 -12.23
N SER A 90 7.13 -6.74 -11.17
CA SER A 90 6.56 -8.00 -10.65
C SER A 90 5.18 -8.28 -11.24
N PRO A 91 4.79 -9.55 -11.43
CA PRO A 91 3.41 -9.88 -11.77
C PRO A 91 2.49 -9.54 -10.58
N ALA A 92 1.34 -8.94 -10.87
CA ALA A 92 0.33 -8.67 -9.86
C ALA A 92 -0.23 -9.98 -9.28
N ALA A 93 -0.25 -10.08 -7.96
CA ALA A 93 -0.81 -11.23 -7.26
C ALA A 93 -2.32 -11.29 -7.48
N ILE A 94 -2.81 -12.45 -7.96
CA ILE A 94 -4.25 -12.65 -8.18
C ILE A 94 -4.92 -12.95 -6.84
N PHE A 95 -6.04 -12.29 -6.60
CA PHE A 95 -6.92 -12.56 -5.47
C PHE A 95 -8.39 -12.64 -5.94
N SER A 96 -9.20 -13.32 -5.16
CA SER A 96 -10.66 -13.38 -5.36
C SER A 96 -11.34 -13.15 -4.02
N LYS A 97 -12.30 -12.22 -3.98
CA LYS A 97 -13.04 -11.83 -2.77
C LYS A 97 -14.48 -11.52 -3.13
N LYS A 98 -15.38 -11.63 -2.14
CA LYS A 98 -16.69 -11.03 -2.29
C LYS A 98 -16.56 -9.52 -2.32
N ASP A 99 -17.22 -8.93 -3.31
CA ASP A 99 -17.30 -7.48 -3.43
C ASP A 99 -18.36 -6.87 -2.47
N ILE A 100 -18.57 -5.57 -2.59
CA ILE A 100 -19.51 -4.83 -1.76
C ILE A 100 -20.95 -5.29 -1.96
N ASP A 101 -21.30 -5.88 -3.09
CA ASP A 101 -22.64 -6.40 -3.43
C ASP A 101 -22.80 -7.88 -3.07
N GLY A 102 -21.69 -8.52 -2.60
CA GLY A 102 -21.66 -9.93 -2.17
C GLY A 102 -21.32 -10.90 -3.30
N GLU A 103 -21.07 -10.42 -4.50
CA GLU A 103 -20.68 -11.22 -5.66
C GLU A 103 -19.17 -11.52 -5.64
N MET A 104 -18.78 -12.66 -6.24
CA MET A 104 -17.37 -13.01 -6.32
C MET A 104 -16.66 -12.17 -7.38
N PHE A 105 -15.74 -11.34 -6.97
CA PHE A 105 -14.83 -10.57 -7.81
C PHE A 105 -13.45 -11.22 -7.82
N SER A 106 -12.82 -11.30 -8.99
CA SER A 106 -11.44 -11.71 -9.15
C SER A 106 -10.62 -10.67 -9.91
N LEU A 107 -9.42 -10.35 -9.44
CA LEU A 107 -8.51 -9.49 -10.21
C LEU A 107 -8.19 -10.06 -11.60
N ALA A 108 -8.24 -11.39 -11.75
CA ALA A 108 -8.04 -12.06 -13.05
C ALA A 108 -9.08 -11.66 -14.10
N ASP A 109 -10.29 -11.27 -13.71
CA ASP A 109 -11.37 -10.88 -14.61
C ASP A 109 -11.06 -9.56 -15.33
N LEU A 110 -10.09 -8.79 -14.83
CA LEU A 110 -9.64 -7.54 -15.40
C LEU A 110 -8.41 -7.68 -16.33
N ARG A 111 -8.03 -8.89 -16.73
CA ARG A 111 -6.97 -9.09 -17.72
C ARG A 111 -7.30 -8.37 -19.03
N GLY A 112 -6.30 -7.74 -19.64
CA GLY A 112 -6.47 -6.91 -20.83
C GLY A 112 -6.86 -5.45 -20.54
N LYS A 113 -6.99 -5.09 -19.25
CA LYS A 113 -7.26 -3.73 -18.77
C LYS A 113 -6.05 -3.18 -18.01
N TYR A 114 -5.90 -1.86 -17.98
CA TYR A 114 -5.08 -1.20 -16.95
C TYR A 114 -5.87 -1.15 -15.66
N VAL A 115 -5.24 -1.46 -14.53
CA VAL A 115 -5.93 -1.51 -13.24
C VAL A 115 -5.17 -0.67 -12.21
N ILE A 116 -5.87 0.23 -11.53
CA ILE A 116 -5.39 0.84 -10.29
C ILE A 116 -5.97 0.04 -9.13
N ILE A 117 -5.11 -0.59 -8.32
CA ILE A 117 -5.54 -1.08 -7.00
C ILE A 117 -5.27 0.04 -6.00
N ASP A 118 -6.33 0.54 -5.35
CA ASP A 118 -6.28 1.57 -4.32
C ASP A 118 -6.46 0.94 -2.94
N PHE A 119 -5.39 0.89 -2.15
CA PHE A 119 -5.43 0.44 -0.76
C PHE A 119 -5.80 1.62 0.14
N TRP A 120 -6.96 1.51 0.79
CA TRP A 120 -7.58 2.59 1.55
C TRP A 120 -8.32 2.10 2.80
N ALA A 121 -8.98 3.01 3.52
CA ALA A 121 -9.94 2.68 4.57
C ALA A 121 -10.92 3.82 4.81
N SER A 122 -12.08 3.53 5.39
CA SER A 122 -13.10 4.53 5.74
C SER A 122 -12.59 5.59 6.75
N TRP A 123 -11.67 5.21 7.61
CA TRP A 123 -11.03 6.06 8.61
C TRP A 123 -9.78 6.79 8.09
N CYS A 124 -9.30 6.47 6.89
CA CYS A 124 -8.11 7.07 6.28
C CYS A 124 -8.47 8.41 5.62
N VAL A 125 -8.32 9.51 6.34
CA VAL A 125 -8.64 10.87 5.85
C VAL A 125 -7.89 11.22 4.55
N PRO A 126 -6.55 11.01 4.42
CA PRO A 126 -5.86 11.33 3.17
C PRO A 126 -6.32 10.45 2.00
N CYS A 127 -6.67 9.16 2.22
CA CYS A 127 -7.24 8.30 1.18
C CYS A 127 -8.53 8.90 0.63
N ARG A 128 -9.44 9.28 1.52
CA ARG A 128 -10.74 9.84 1.15
C ARG A 128 -10.62 11.21 0.45
N LYS A 129 -9.63 12.03 0.84
CA LYS A 129 -9.31 13.28 0.15
C LYS A 129 -8.82 13.06 -1.29
N SER A 130 -8.23 11.91 -1.62
CA SER A 130 -7.79 11.57 -2.98
C SER A 130 -8.89 11.01 -3.87
N ASN A 131 -10.06 10.61 -3.33
CA ASN A 131 -11.16 10.01 -4.10
C ASN A 131 -11.69 10.90 -5.25
N PRO A 132 -11.86 12.22 -5.11
CA PRO A 132 -12.27 13.08 -6.23
C PRO A 132 -11.30 12.98 -7.40
N HIS A 133 -10.01 13.03 -7.16
CA HIS A 133 -8.98 12.90 -8.19
C HIS A 133 -9.01 11.51 -8.86
N LEU A 134 -9.14 10.43 -8.07
CA LEU A 134 -9.25 9.08 -8.62
C LEU A 134 -10.49 8.93 -9.53
N LYS A 135 -11.62 9.57 -9.17
CA LYS A 135 -12.81 9.62 -10.03
C LYS A 135 -12.55 10.35 -11.35
N GLU A 136 -11.79 11.46 -11.34
CA GLU A 136 -11.42 12.19 -12.56
C GLU A 136 -10.56 11.32 -13.47
N LEU A 137 -9.56 10.65 -12.95
CA LEU A 137 -8.70 9.72 -13.70
C LEU A 137 -9.53 8.58 -14.31
N TYR A 138 -10.41 7.98 -13.52
CA TYR A 138 -11.28 6.91 -14.00
C TYR A 138 -12.19 7.39 -15.13
N ARG A 139 -12.89 8.53 -14.96
CA ARG A 139 -13.76 9.09 -16.01
C ARG A 139 -13.00 9.40 -17.29
N LYS A 140 -11.75 9.86 -17.16
CA LYS A 140 -10.89 10.18 -18.31
C LYS A 140 -10.46 8.94 -19.10
N TYR A 141 -10.17 7.83 -18.41
CA TYR A 141 -9.49 6.68 -19.04
C TYR A 141 -10.31 5.39 -19.08
N LYS A 142 -11.50 5.31 -18.46
CA LYS A 142 -12.34 4.10 -18.44
C LYS A 142 -12.67 3.57 -19.83
N ASP A 143 -13.00 4.46 -20.77
CA ASP A 143 -13.35 4.07 -22.14
C ASP A 143 -12.10 3.59 -22.93
N GLN A 144 -10.91 3.82 -22.42
CA GLN A 144 -9.63 3.32 -22.92
C GLN A 144 -9.15 2.07 -22.16
N GLY A 145 -9.96 1.59 -21.22
CA GLY A 145 -9.72 0.35 -20.51
C GLY A 145 -9.05 0.49 -19.15
N LEU A 146 -9.21 1.64 -18.46
CA LEU A 146 -8.83 1.77 -17.05
C LEU A 146 -9.92 1.23 -16.14
N GLU A 147 -9.55 0.38 -15.18
CA GLU A 147 -10.39 -0.07 -14.07
C GLU A 147 -9.78 0.33 -12.73
N VAL A 148 -10.61 0.40 -11.70
CA VAL A 148 -10.19 0.72 -10.34
C VAL A 148 -10.74 -0.32 -9.37
N VAL A 149 -9.86 -0.88 -8.54
CA VAL A 149 -10.20 -1.83 -7.48
C VAL A 149 -9.79 -1.23 -6.15
N CYS A 150 -10.75 -0.96 -5.29
CA CYS A 150 -10.55 -0.43 -3.95
C CYS A 150 -10.48 -1.58 -2.93
N VAL A 151 -9.31 -1.78 -2.34
CA VAL A 151 -9.07 -2.77 -1.28
C VAL A 151 -9.10 -2.05 0.06
N SER A 152 -10.11 -2.34 0.90
CA SER A 152 -10.35 -1.60 2.14
C SER A 152 -9.84 -2.33 3.37
N ASP A 153 -9.18 -1.59 4.29
CA ASP A 153 -8.76 -2.06 5.63
C ASP A 153 -9.88 -1.81 6.67
N ASP A 154 -11.10 -2.20 6.32
CA ASP A 154 -12.29 -2.07 7.16
C ASP A 154 -12.92 -3.44 7.52
N ASP A 155 -12.16 -4.53 7.47
CA ASP A 155 -12.65 -5.89 7.80
C ASP A 155 -13.39 -5.95 9.14
N PRO A 156 -13.00 -5.19 10.19
CA PRO A 156 -13.72 -5.19 11.47
C PRO A 156 -15.04 -4.40 11.46
N ASP A 157 -15.29 -3.54 10.46
CA ASP A 157 -16.44 -2.63 10.44
C ASP A 157 -16.95 -2.37 9.00
N GLU A 158 -17.54 -3.40 8.43
CA GLU A 158 -18.12 -3.38 7.09
C GLU A 158 -19.18 -2.28 6.90
N ALA A 159 -19.91 -1.93 7.98
CA ALA A 159 -20.92 -0.87 7.92
C ALA A 159 -20.30 0.52 7.67
N LYS A 160 -19.13 0.81 8.27
CA LYS A 160 -18.39 2.05 8.00
C LYS A 160 -17.84 2.08 6.59
N TRP A 161 -17.30 0.95 6.10
CA TRP A 161 -16.87 0.82 4.72
C TRP A 161 -17.96 1.18 3.72
N ARG A 162 -19.13 0.54 3.80
CA ARG A 162 -20.29 0.80 2.93
C ARG A 162 -20.75 2.26 3.02
N THR A 163 -20.76 2.83 4.23
CA THR A 163 -21.11 4.23 4.44
C THR A 163 -20.12 5.18 3.76
N ALA A 164 -18.82 4.89 3.85
CA ALA A 164 -17.78 5.70 3.23
C ALA A 164 -17.85 5.63 1.70
N VAL A 165 -18.01 4.44 1.10
CA VAL A 165 -18.20 4.26 -0.35
C VAL A 165 -19.36 5.12 -0.87
N LYS A 166 -20.51 5.07 -0.18
CA LYS A 166 -21.69 5.87 -0.54
C LYS A 166 -21.46 7.37 -0.37
N LYS A 167 -20.85 7.79 0.76
CA LYS A 167 -20.61 9.21 1.08
C LYS A 167 -19.63 9.86 0.09
N ASP A 168 -18.59 9.12 -0.31
CA ASP A 168 -17.55 9.63 -1.21
C ASP A 168 -17.95 9.48 -2.69
N ASP A 169 -19.11 8.87 -2.95
CA ASP A 169 -19.65 8.64 -4.32
C ASP A 169 -18.62 7.91 -5.20
N ILE A 170 -18.10 6.79 -4.70
CA ILE A 170 -17.11 5.95 -5.39
C ILE A 170 -17.65 4.55 -5.75
N GLY A 171 -18.96 4.35 -5.68
CA GLY A 171 -19.61 3.07 -6.01
C GLY A 171 -19.43 2.60 -7.45
N MET A 172 -18.83 3.42 -8.34
CA MET A 172 -18.50 3.02 -9.71
C MET A 172 -17.23 2.15 -9.79
N PHE A 173 -16.49 1.97 -8.72
CA PHE A 173 -15.29 1.13 -8.65
C PHE A 173 -15.62 -0.27 -8.14
N HIS A 174 -14.72 -1.23 -8.35
CA HIS A 174 -14.79 -2.51 -7.68
C HIS A 174 -14.34 -2.35 -6.22
N HIS A 175 -15.11 -2.85 -5.27
CA HIS A 175 -14.83 -2.71 -3.85
C HIS A 175 -14.74 -4.05 -3.15
N VAL A 176 -13.61 -4.33 -2.51
CA VAL A 176 -13.40 -5.53 -1.69
C VAL A 176 -12.77 -5.18 -0.33
N LEU A 177 -13.00 -6.00 0.68
CA LEU A 177 -12.26 -5.96 1.93
C LEU A 177 -10.91 -6.68 1.75
N ARG A 178 -9.89 -6.26 2.50
CA ARG A 178 -8.54 -6.84 2.38
C ARG A 178 -8.46 -8.30 2.81
N GLY A 179 -9.38 -8.77 3.67
CA GLY A 179 -9.43 -10.15 4.14
C GLY A 179 -8.61 -10.42 5.39
N LEU A 180 -8.31 -9.39 6.20
CA LEU A 180 -7.72 -9.55 7.52
C LEU A 180 -8.75 -10.09 8.50
N LYS A 181 -8.48 -11.26 9.10
CA LYS A 181 -9.35 -11.87 10.10
C LYS A 181 -8.72 -11.75 11.49
N PHE A 182 -9.55 -11.58 12.51
CA PHE A 182 -9.15 -11.58 13.91
C PHE A 182 -9.96 -12.63 14.66
N ASP A 183 -9.29 -13.61 15.26
CA ASP A 183 -9.93 -14.73 15.96
C ASP A 183 -10.18 -14.46 17.46
N GLY A 184 -9.92 -13.22 17.91
CA GLY A 184 -10.00 -12.80 19.31
C GLY A 184 -8.65 -12.84 20.03
N LYS A 185 -7.63 -13.43 19.45
CA LYS A 185 -6.29 -13.53 20.01
C LYS A 185 -5.21 -13.05 19.02
N ASP A 186 -5.22 -13.58 17.81
CA ASP A 186 -4.23 -13.30 16.79
C ASP A 186 -4.88 -12.85 15.47
N PHE A 187 -4.10 -12.22 14.59
CA PHE A 187 -4.54 -11.85 13.25
C PHE A 187 -4.17 -12.95 12.24
N ASP A 188 -5.18 -13.54 11.60
CA ASP A 188 -4.98 -14.40 10.44
C ASP A 188 -4.86 -13.52 9.18
N ARG A 189 -3.69 -13.60 8.54
CA ARG A 189 -3.32 -12.86 7.32
C ARG A 189 -3.24 -13.74 6.08
N SER A 190 -3.67 -14.99 6.17
CA SER A 190 -3.56 -15.96 5.07
C SER A 190 -4.28 -15.52 3.80
N GLU A 191 -5.35 -14.72 3.95
CA GLU A 191 -6.13 -14.17 2.85
C GLU A 191 -6.00 -12.64 2.72
N ASP A 192 -5.04 -12.03 3.40
CA ASP A 192 -4.85 -10.59 3.44
C ASP A 192 -4.18 -10.09 2.15
N ILE A 193 -4.94 -9.37 1.31
CA ILE A 193 -4.45 -8.81 0.05
C ILE A 193 -3.28 -7.85 0.29
N SER A 194 -3.26 -7.12 1.41
CA SER A 194 -2.16 -6.21 1.75
C SER A 194 -0.84 -6.94 1.93
N GLU A 195 -0.85 -8.16 2.47
CA GLU A 195 0.36 -9.00 2.59
C GLU A 195 0.89 -9.44 1.22
N LEU A 196 -0.01 -9.73 0.25
CA LEU A 196 0.38 -10.15 -1.10
C LEU A 196 1.18 -9.07 -1.82
N TYR A 197 0.87 -7.80 -1.56
CA TYR A 197 1.49 -6.63 -2.19
C TYR A 197 2.48 -5.88 -1.28
N GLY A 198 2.78 -6.39 -0.08
CA GLY A 198 3.65 -5.72 0.89
C GLY A 198 3.15 -4.32 1.24
N ILE A 199 1.85 -4.17 1.50
CA ILE A 199 1.23 -2.89 1.87
C ILE A 199 1.25 -2.73 3.38
N HIS A 200 1.97 -1.71 3.87
CA HIS A 200 2.13 -1.42 5.28
C HIS A 200 1.56 -0.05 5.69
N SER A 201 1.19 0.79 4.72
CA SER A 201 0.65 2.13 4.98
C SER A 201 -0.41 2.52 3.95
N LEU A 202 -1.31 3.41 4.36
CA LEU A 202 -2.40 3.95 3.54
C LEU A 202 -2.25 5.49 3.41
N PRO A 203 -2.53 6.08 2.26
CA PRO A 203 -2.90 5.44 0.99
C PRO A 203 -1.72 4.80 0.26
N THR A 204 -1.96 3.71 -0.44
CA THR A 204 -1.03 3.14 -1.42
C THR A 204 -1.81 2.73 -2.67
N LYS A 205 -1.27 3.05 -3.86
CA LYS A 205 -1.86 2.66 -5.13
C LYS A 205 -0.87 1.84 -5.95
N ILE A 206 -1.37 0.79 -6.60
CA ILE A 206 -0.60 -0.08 -7.51
C ILE A 206 -1.22 0.05 -8.90
N LEU A 207 -0.41 0.39 -9.90
CA LEU A 207 -0.84 0.43 -11.30
C LEU A 207 -0.37 -0.84 -12.01
N ILE A 208 -1.29 -1.52 -12.68
CA ILE A 208 -1.09 -2.79 -13.37
C ILE A 208 -1.40 -2.58 -14.86
N ASP A 209 -0.59 -3.17 -15.74
CA ASP A 209 -0.81 -3.14 -17.18
C ASP A 209 -1.77 -4.25 -17.67
N LYS A 210 -2.02 -4.28 -18.97
CA LYS A 210 -2.94 -5.25 -19.61
C LYS A 210 -2.45 -6.70 -19.51
N GLU A 211 -1.15 -6.90 -19.40
CA GLU A 211 -0.49 -8.18 -19.23
C GLU A 211 -0.50 -8.64 -17.76
N GLY A 212 -0.94 -7.77 -16.84
CA GLY A 212 -1.01 -8.01 -15.41
C GLY A 212 0.32 -7.83 -14.69
N MET A 213 1.22 -7.05 -15.26
CA MET A 213 2.46 -6.66 -14.61
C MET A 213 2.26 -5.35 -13.86
N ILE A 214 2.85 -5.22 -12.69
CA ILE A 214 2.89 -3.97 -11.94
C ILE A 214 3.84 -3.02 -12.68
N ILE A 215 3.34 -1.84 -13.07
CA ILE A 215 4.10 -0.79 -13.75
C ILE A 215 4.26 0.47 -12.91
N GLY A 216 3.63 0.53 -11.72
CA GLY A 216 3.76 1.64 -10.79
C GLY A 216 3.32 1.28 -9.38
N ARG A 217 3.97 1.89 -8.36
CA ARG A 217 3.59 1.88 -6.94
C ARG A 217 3.68 3.30 -6.41
N TYR A 218 2.61 3.82 -5.82
CA TYR A 218 2.47 5.22 -5.42
C TYR A 218 2.02 5.32 -3.97
N GLY A 219 2.73 6.12 -3.15
CA GLY A 219 2.58 6.10 -1.71
C GLY A 219 3.18 4.83 -1.06
N GLY A 220 3.18 4.73 0.25
CA GLY A 220 3.57 3.52 0.98
C GLY A 220 4.90 2.87 0.55
N GLY A 221 5.99 3.63 0.46
CA GLY A 221 7.28 3.12 -0.05
C GLY A 221 7.39 3.06 -1.57
N GLY A 222 6.52 3.78 -2.29
CA GLY A 222 6.57 3.97 -3.74
C GLY A 222 6.79 5.44 -4.12
N GLU A 223 6.51 5.75 -5.38
CA GLU A 223 6.58 7.09 -5.93
C GLU A 223 5.43 8.00 -5.44
N SER A 224 5.48 9.29 -5.74
CA SER A 224 4.40 10.23 -5.42
C SER A 224 3.15 10.01 -6.30
N HIS A 225 2.01 10.53 -5.86
CA HIS A 225 0.77 10.40 -6.65
C HIS A 225 0.81 11.16 -7.97
N GLU A 226 1.58 12.26 -8.05
CA GLU A 226 1.81 13.02 -9.29
C GLU A 226 2.51 12.14 -10.35
N LYS A 227 3.40 11.24 -9.92
CA LYS A 227 4.05 10.28 -10.81
C LYS A 227 3.08 9.26 -11.39
N MET A 228 1.99 8.93 -10.67
CA MET A 228 0.92 8.10 -11.22
C MET A 228 0.23 8.80 -12.39
N ASP A 229 -0.05 10.09 -12.29
CA ASP A 229 -0.68 10.86 -13.35
C ASP A 229 0.22 10.95 -14.60
N GLU A 230 1.53 11.15 -14.41
CA GLU A 230 2.51 11.11 -15.49
C GLU A 230 2.52 9.74 -16.18
N LYS A 231 2.51 8.66 -15.40
CA LYS A 231 2.50 7.29 -15.93
C LYS A 231 1.20 6.96 -16.68
N LEU A 232 0.06 7.40 -16.17
CA LEU A 232 -1.23 7.24 -16.86
C LEU A 232 -1.26 8.01 -18.19
N LYS A 233 -0.70 9.24 -18.24
CA LYS A 233 -0.56 9.99 -19.50
C LYS A 233 0.34 9.25 -20.49
N GLU A 234 1.46 8.68 -20.02
CA GLU A 234 2.37 7.89 -20.85
C GLU A 234 1.65 6.68 -21.48
N VAL A 235 0.93 5.89 -20.69
CA VAL A 235 0.32 4.63 -21.17
C VAL A 235 -0.95 4.85 -21.99
N PHE A 236 -1.67 5.96 -21.80
CA PHE A 236 -2.88 6.29 -22.56
C PHE A 236 -2.65 7.32 -23.67
N GLY A 237 -1.48 7.93 -23.78
CA GLY A 237 -1.09 8.79 -24.89
C GLY A 237 -1.72 10.19 -24.87
N ASN A 238 -1.93 10.79 -23.67
CA ASN A 238 -2.53 12.14 -23.51
C ASN A 238 -1.64 13.07 -22.68
#